data_3e1457c24ee2cde7aed286f7a557c284
#
_entry.id   3e1457c24ee2cde7aed286f7a557c284
#
_cell.length_a   1.000
_cell.length_b   1.000
_cell.length_c   1.000
_cell.angle_alpha   90.00
_cell.angle_beta   90.00
_cell.angle_gamma   90.00
#
_symmetry.space_group_name_H-M   'P 1'
#
loop_
_entity.id
_entity.type
_entity.pdbx_description
1 polymer ?
#
loop_
_entity_poly.entity_id
_entity_poly.type
_entity_poly.pdbx_seq_one_letter_code
_entity_poly.pdbx_strand_id
1 'polypeptide(L)'
;MNRNTFFLDEDHMPKWFKYPKQFSRIVEQGLVDFDPWYVLSSDEVKKLSIELKSRYPLRMIVPFAKKDGSDDIACWDINDLDKVYIVHDYASQGWEQRKVYDSFWDWFRMVVESTIEYDP
;
A
#
# COMPACT_ATOMS: atom_id res chain seq x y z
N MET A 1 -1.66 -0.92 20.43
CA MET A 1 -2.21 -0.95 19.05
C MET A 1 -2.69 -2.35 18.72
N ASN A 2 -3.87 -2.45 18.14
CA ASN A 2 -4.39 -3.75 17.68
C ASN A 2 -3.81 -4.06 16.29
N ARG A 3 -3.01 -5.11 16.19
CA ARG A 3 -2.41 -5.56 14.94
C ARG A 3 -3.46 -5.76 13.83
N ASN A 4 -4.64 -6.35 14.17
CA ASN A 4 -5.68 -6.66 13.19
C ASN A 4 -6.29 -5.42 12.51
N THR A 5 -6.04 -4.23 13.05
CA THR A 5 -6.50 -2.99 12.44
C THR A 5 -5.91 -2.76 11.06
N PHE A 6 -4.72 -3.31 10.77
CA PHE A 6 -3.99 -3.05 9.54
C PHE A 6 -3.86 -4.29 8.62
N PHE A 7 -4.48 -5.40 9.00
CA PHE A 7 -4.42 -6.65 8.22
C PHE A 7 -5.81 -7.06 7.78
N LEU A 8 -5.94 -7.47 6.52
CA LEU A 8 -7.16 -8.11 6.06
C LEU A 8 -7.33 -9.45 6.77
N ASP A 9 -8.57 -9.79 7.09
CA ASP A 9 -8.89 -11.15 7.54
C ASP A 9 -8.83 -12.12 6.35
N GLU A 10 -8.84 -13.42 6.65
CA GLU A 10 -8.71 -14.45 5.61
C GLU A 10 -9.82 -14.38 4.57
N ASP A 11 -11.03 -14.00 4.98
CA ASP A 11 -12.19 -13.95 4.07
C ASP A 11 -12.05 -12.86 3.01
N HIS A 12 -11.27 -11.80 3.30
CA HIS A 12 -11.07 -10.67 2.40
C HIS A 12 -9.70 -10.69 1.72
N MET A 13 -8.81 -11.58 2.15
CA MET A 13 -7.45 -11.68 1.60
C MET A 13 -7.47 -12.52 0.31
N PRO A 14 -6.90 -12.01 -0.80
CA PRO A 14 -6.76 -12.85 -2.00
C PRO A 14 -5.95 -14.11 -1.70
N LYS A 15 -6.34 -15.22 -2.31
CA LYS A 15 -5.67 -16.52 -2.08
C LYS A 15 -4.21 -16.54 -2.50
N TRP A 16 -3.85 -15.71 -3.48
CA TRP A 16 -2.48 -15.59 -3.98
C TRP A 16 -1.59 -14.71 -3.11
N PHE A 17 -2.14 -14.03 -2.10
CA PHE A 17 -1.43 -13.02 -1.33
C PHE A 17 -1.16 -13.47 0.11
N LYS A 18 0.02 -13.09 0.60
CA LYS A 18 0.39 -13.24 2.01
C LYS A 18 1.19 -12.00 2.41
N TYR A 19 0.88 -11.43 3.56
CA TYR A 19 1.59 -10.24 4.03
C TYR A 19 3.09 -10.52 4.22
N PRO A 20 3.97 -9.64 3.70
CA PRO A 20 5.41 -9.76 3.91
C PRO A 20 5.79 -9.56 5.38
N LYS A 21 6.85 -10.22 5.81
CA LYS A 21 7.38 -10.07 7.19
C LYS A 21 7.72 -8.62 7.52
N GLN A 22 8.26 -7.89 6.55
CA GLN A 22 8.67 -6.50 6.71
C GLN A 22 7.47 -5.63 7.07
N PHE A 23 6.33 -5.84 6.43
CA PHE A 23 5.12 -5.10 6.75
C PHE A 23 4.64 -5.41 8.16
N SER A 24 4.62 -6.67 8.54
CA SER A 24 4.24 -7.08 9.90
C SER A 24 5.14 -6.42 10.95
N ARG A 25 6.44 -6.32 10.65
CA ARG A 25 7.41 -5.71 11.55
C ARG A 25 7.10 -4.22 11.81
N ILE A 26 6.83 -3.44 10.76
CA ILE A 26 6.54 -2.02 10.97
C ILE A 26 5.22 -1.82 11.71
N VAL A 27 4.22 -2.62 11.41
CA VAL A 27 2.92 -2.54 12.10
C VAL A 27 3.07 -2.88 13.59
N GLU A 28 3.81 -3.93 13.91
CA GLU A 28 4.04 -4.35 15.31
C GLU A 28 4.78 -3.29 16.11
N GLN A 29 5.60 -2.47 15.47
CA GLN A 29 6.31 -1.38 16.11
C GLN A 29 5.53 -0.06 16.10
N GLY A 30 4.31 -0.06 15.58
CA GLY A 30 3.48 1.14 15.52
C GLY A 30 3.91 2.14 14.45
N LEU A 31 4.72 1.72 13.48
CA LEU A 31 5.23 2.59 12.41
C LEU A 31 4.21 2.62 11.27
N VAL A 32 3.13 3.38 11.47
CA VAL A 32 1.98 3.37 10.55
C VAL A 32 1.57 4.76 10.07
N ASP A 33 2.14 5.82 10.63
CA ASP A 33 1.83 7.19 10.23
C ASP A 33 3.12 7.98 10.12
N PHE A 34 3.47 8.39 8.89
CA PHE A 34 4.74 9.03 8.57
C PHE A 34 4.57 10.45 8.04
N ASP A 35 3.33 10.87 7.78
CA ASP A 35 3.04 12.17 7.20
C ASP A 35 4.11 12.61 6.18
N PRO A 36 3.89 12.56 4.84
CA PRO A 36 2.54 12.45 4.23
C PRO A 36 2.04 11.03 3.95
N TRP A 37 2.86 9.99 4.12
CA TRP A 37 2.42 8.61 3.91
C TRP A 37 1.81 8.02 5.18
N TYR A 38 0.77 7.21 5.03
CA TYR A 38 0.19 6.47 6.15
C TYR A 38 -0.25 5.08 5.70
N VAL A 39 -0.20 4.13 6.65
CA VAL A 39 -0.64 2.76 6.42
C VAL A 39 -2.17 2.73 6.53
N LEU A 40 -2.81 2.08 5.56
CA LEU A 40 -4.28 1.97 5.50
C LEU A 40 -4.78 1.00 6.56
N SER A 41 -5.91 1.33 7.19
CA SER A 41 -6.62 0.39 8.05
C SER A 41 -7.22 -0.74 7.20
N SER A 42 -7.55 -1.86 7.84
CA SER A 42 -8.18 -2.98 7.13
C SER A 42 -9.48 -2.57 6.44
N ASP A 43 -10.28 -1.71 7.05
CA ASP A 43 -11.52 -1.21 6.45
C ASP A 43 -11.24 -0.34 5.21
N GLU A 44 -10.22 0.52 5.29
CA GLU A 44 -9.78 1.31 4.14
C GLU A 44 -9.26 0.43 3.01
N VAL A 45 -8.50 -0.62 3.33
CA VAL A 45 -8.01 -1.56 2.31
C VAL A 45 -9.17 -2.25 1.61
N LYS A 46 -10.18 -2.71 2.35
CA LYS A 46 -11.37 -3.37 1.76
C LYS A 46 -12.08 -2.45 0.79
N LYS A 47 -12.36 -1.22 1.21
CA LYS A 47 -13.04 -0.23 0.38
C LYS A 47 -12.24 0.13 -0.85
N LEU A 48 -10.96 0.43 -0.66
CA LEU A 48 -10.08 0.84 -1.75
C LEU A 48 -9.84 -0.30 -2.75
N SER A 49 -9.75 -1.54 -2.27
CA SER A 49 -9.60 -2.72 -3.14
C SER A 49 -10.78 -2.85 -4.11
N ILE A 50 -12.00 -2.62 -3.63
CA ILE A 50 -13.19 -2.65 -4.47
C ILE A 50 -13.14 -1.54 -5.52
N GLU A 51 -12.79 -0.34 -5.10
CA GLU A 51 -12.70 0.82 -5.98
C GLU A 51 -11.61 0.66 -7.06
N LEU A 52 -10.42 0.17 -6.66
CA LEU A 52 -9.32 -0.07 -7.58
C LEU A 52 -9.67 -1.18 -8.58
N LYS A 53 -10.35 -2.24 -8.14
CA LYS A 53 -10.79 -3.31 -9.03
C LYS A 53 -11.80 -2.79 -10.05
N SER A 54 -12.66 -1.88 -9.66
CA SER A 54 -13.62 -1.24 -10.56
C SER A 54 -12.92 -0.38 -11.62
N ARG A 55 -11.90 0.40 -11.22
CA ARG A 55 -11.19 1.28 -12.15
C ARG A 55 -10.11 0.56 -12.97
N TYR A 56 -9.48 -0.46 -12.40
CA TYR A 56 -8.38 -1.21 -13.04
C TYR A 56 -8.64 -2.71 -12.96
N PRO A 57 -9.66 -3.22 -13.67
CA PRO A 57 -10.13 -4.60 -13.50
C PRO A 57 -9.11 -5.67 -13.88
N LEU A 58 -8.09 -5.34 -14.66
CA LEU A 58 -7.06 -6.29 -15.07
C LEU A 58 -5.91 -6.39 -14.05
N ARG A 59 -5.88 -5.54 -13.04
CA ARG A 59 -4.83 -5.56 -12.04
C ARG A 59 -5.20 -6.43 -10.86
N MET A 60 -4.20 -7.18 -10.36
CA MET A 60 -4.32 -8.00 -9.16
C MET A 60 -3.36 -7.44 -8.12
N ILE A 61 -3.85 -6.47 -7.34
CA ILE A 61 -3.05 -5.70 -6.40
C ILE A 61 -3.71 -5.66 -5.01
N VAL A 62 -2.88 -5.51 -3.98
CA VAL A 62 -3.34 -5.28 -2.60
C VAL A 62 -2.75 -3.96 -2.12
N PRO A 63 -3.59 -2.92 -1.92
CA PRO A 63 -3.10 -1.64 -1.40
C PRO A 63 -2.79 -1.76 0.08
N PHE A 64 -1.81 -0.99 0.57
CA PHE A 64 -1.47 -0.99 1.99
C PHE A 64 -1.11 0.38 2.56
N ALA A 65 -0.79 1.36 1.72
CA ALA A 65 -0.46 2.71 2.18
C ALA A 65 -0.88 3.74 1.15
N LYS A 66 -1.13 4.95 1.61
CA LYS A 66 -1.55 6.06 0.77
C LYS A 66 -0.77 7.31 1.16
N LYS A 67 -0.52 8.17 0.17
CA LYS A 67 0.10 9.48 0.39
C LYS A 67 -1.00 10.52 0.56
N ASP A 68 -1.02 11.19 1.71
CA ASP A 68 -1.99 12.25 1.99
C ASP A 68 -1.82 13.41 1.02
N GLY A 69 -2.93 13.97 0.58
CA GLY A 69 -2.92 15.06 -0.41
C GLY A 69 -2.56 14.63 -1.82
N SER A 70 -2.55 13.33 -2.10
CA SER A 70 -2.20 12.76 -3.40
C SER A 70 -3.08 11.54 -3.69
N ASP A 71 -3.12 11.14 -4.96
CA ASP A 71 -3.79 9.90 -5.37
C ASP A 71 -2.82 8.71 -5.41
N ASP A 72 -1.59 8.86 -4.93
CA ASP A 72 -0.59 7.79 -4.92
C ASP A 72 -0.88 6.77 -3.84
N ILE A 73 -0.89 5.50 -4.23
CA ILE A 73 -1.18 4.35 -3.38
C ILE A 73 -0.06 3.34 -3.53
N ALA A 74 0.47 2.85 -2.41
CA ALA A 74 1.46 1.78 -2.41
C ALA A 74 0.74 0.43 -2.34
N CYS A 75 1.10 -0.48 -3.24
CA CYS A 75 0.45 -1.77 -3.40
C CYS A 75 1.47 -2.88 -3.56
N TRP A 76 1.07 -4.09 -3.18
CA TRP A 76 1.71 -5.32 -3.67
C TRP A 76 0.96 -5.78 -4.92
N ASP A 77 1.69 -6.40 -5.84
CA ASP A 77 1.16 -6.84 -7.13
C ASP A 77 1.51 -8.31 -7.34
N ILE A 78 0.57 -9.08 -7.87
CA ILE A 78 0.77 -10.52 -8.13
C ILE A 78 1.98 -10.80 -9.01
N ASN A 79 2.37 -9.84 -9.85
CA ASN A 79 3.51 -10.01 -10.78
C ASN A 79 4.84 -10.15 -10.05
N ASP A 80 5.00 -9.48 -8.90
CA ASP A 80 6.18 -9.64 -8.06
C ASP A 80 5.87 -9.15 -6.65
N LEU A 81 5.60 -10.07 -5.75
CA LEU A 81 5.19 -9.77 -4.38
C LEU A 81 6.31 -9.21 -3.50
N ASP A 82 7.56 -9.30 -3.96
CA ASP A 82 8.70 -8.73 -3.23
C ASP A 82 8.87 -7.22 -3.47
N LYS A 83 8.20 -6.70 -4.48
CA LYS A 83 8.28 -5.28 -4.86
C LYS A 83 7.09 -4.49 -4.33
N VAL A 84 7.24 -3.15 -4.34
CA VAL A 84 6.15 -2.23 -4.02
C VAL A 84 5.85 -1.40 -5.26
N TYR A 85 4.59 -1.42 -5.67
CA TYR A 85 4.11 -0.72 -6.86
C TYR A 85 3.34 0.53 -6.44
N ILE A 86 3.72 1.68 -6.98
CA ILE A 86 2.99 2.92 -6.75
C ILE A 86 1.97 3.09 -7.86
N VAL A 87 0.70 3.09 -7.47
CA VAL A 87 -0.43 3.25 -8.37
C VAL A 87 -1.02 4.64 -8.15
N HIS A 88 -1.14 5.40 -9.22
CA HIS A 88 -1.79 6.71 -9.18
C HIS A 88 -3.26 6.53 -9.50
N ASP A 89 -4.09 6.55 -8.47
CA ASP A 89 -5.53 6.33 -8.60
C ASP A 89 -6.17 7.46 -9.43
N TYR A 90 -7.28 7.14 -10.09
CA TYR A 90 -8.00 8.04 -10.99
C TYR A 90 -7.26 8.38 -12.29
N ALA A 91 -6.04 7.87 -12.50
CA ALA A 91 -5.42 7.93 -13.82
C ALA A 91 -6.17 7.02 -14.80
N SER A 92 -6.10 7.34 -16.08
CA SER A 92 -6.69 6.49 -17.12
C SER A 92 -6.09 5.10 -17.09
N GLN A 93 -6.90 4.09 -17.42
CA GLN A 93 -6.48 2.69 -17.48
C GLN A 93 -5.23 2.56 -18.35
N GLY A 94 -4.20 1.91 -17.81
CA GLY A 94 -2.90 1.75 -18.47
C GLY A 94 -1.88 2.84 -18.09
N TRP A 95 -2.31 3.92 -17.45
CA TRP A 95 -1.44 5.02 -17.03
C TRP A 95 -1.30 5.15 -15.54
N GLU A 96 -1.93 4.25 -14.78
CA GLU A 96 -1.94 4.31 -13.31
C GLU A 96 -0.62 3.87 -12.69
N GLN A 97 0.17 3.03 -13.37
CA GLN A 97 1.44 2.57 -12.83
C GLN A 97 2.49 3.67 -12.92
N ARG A 98 3.01 4.10 -11.78
CA ARG A 98 3.97 5.23 -11.72
C ARG A 98 5.38 4.74 -11.42
N LYS A 99 5.62 4.17 -10.24
CA LYS A 99 6.95 3.78 -9.80
C LYS A 99 6.89 2.38 -9.18
N VAL A 100 8.00 1.64 -9.30
CA VAL A 100 8.17 0.34 -8.64
C VAL A 100 9.42 0.44 -7.77
N TYR A 101 9.29 0.09 -6.50
CA TYR A 101 10.42 -0.07 -5.59
C TYR A 101 10.82 -1.53 -5.57
N ASP A 102 12.11 -1.81 -5.64
CA ASP A 102 12.62 -3.17 -5.75
C ASP A 102 12.36 -4.03 -4.51
N SER A 103 12.13 -3.38 -3.37
CA SER A 103 11.81 -4.08 -2.12
C SER A 103 10.91 -3.22 -1.25
N PHE A 104 10.28 -3.86 -0.26
CA PHE A 104 9.50 -3.16 0.75
C PHE A 104 10.37 -2.15 1.52
N TRP A 105 11.61 -2.53 1.87
CA TRP A 105 12.50 -1.63 2.61
C TRP A 105 12.93 -0.42 1.78
N ASP A 106 13.06 -0.55 0.46
CA ASP A 106 13.36 0.59 -0.41
C ASP A 106 12.21 1.59 -0.39
N TRP A 107 10.97 1.10 -0.44
CA TRP A 107 9.79 1.95 -0.29
C TRP A 107 9.77 2.61 1.11
N PHE A 108 10.02 1.82 2.14
CA PHE A 108 10.01 2.32 3.51
C PHE A 108 11.08 3.41 3.74
N ARG A 109 12.27 3.23 3.18
CA ARG A 109 13.31 4.27 3.24
C ARG A 109 12.85 5.56 2.57
N MET A 110 12.18 5.47 1.43
CA MET A 110 11.61 6.64 0.76
C MET A 110 10.59 7.34 1.67
N VAL A 111 9.74 6.59 2.33
CA VAL A 111 8.72 7.13 3.24
C VAL A 111 9.38 7.87 4.41
N VAL A 112 10.41 7.30 5.01
CA VAL A 112 11.17 7.94 6.10
C VAL A 112 11.82 9.23 5.61
N GLU A 113 12.45 9.21 4.44
CA GLU A 113 13.03 10.42 3.84
C GLU A 113 11.97 11.48 3.58
N SER A 114 10.82 11.09 3.08
CA SER A 114 9.70 12.01 2.83
C SER A 114 9.22 12.66 4.12
N THR A 115 9.17 11.91 5.22
CA THR A 115 8.80 12.44 6.53
C THR A 115 9.83 13.46 7.02
N ILE A 116 11.12 13.17 6.85
CA ILE A 116 12.20 14.07 7.25
C ILE A 116 12.13 15.38 6.47
N GLU A 117 11.85 15.30 5.18
CA GLU A 117 11.80 16.46 4.28
C GLU A 117 10.46 17.20 4.33
N TYR A 118 9.43 16.57 4.85
CA TYR A 118 8.08 17.14 4.85
C TYR A 118 8.00 18.29 5.85
N ASP A 119 7.62 19.46 5.35
CA ASP A 119 7.43 20.68 6.14
C ASP A 119 5.99 21.14 5.98
N PRO A 120 5.12 20.80 6.93
CA PRO A 120 3.71 21.16 6.85
C PRO A 120 3.45 22.65 7.01
#